data_f29b59a71efda1329599dcadbd2be07d
#
_entry.id   f29b59a71efda1329599dcadbd2be07d
#
_cell.length_a   1.000
_cell.length_b   1.000
_cell.length_c   1.000
_cell.angle_alpha   90.00
_cell.angle_beta   90.00
_cell.angle_gamma   90.00
#
_symmetry.space_group_name_H-M   'P 1'
#
loop_
_entity.id
_entity.type
_entity.pdbx_description
1 polymer ?
#
loop_
_entity_poly.entity_id
_entity_poly.type
_entity_poly.pdbx_seq_one_letter_code
_entity_poly.pdbx_strand_id
1 'polypeptide(L)'
;TYLMRTIAKLIGVPFVKADATKFSETGYVGGDVEDLVRDLVKAADGDVDVAQYGIVYIDEIDKIAGRDGRNGGRDVSGRGVQINLLKLMEESNVNVVSPQDMMGQMQMAMSARGGKKPKRTINTRHILFIVSGAFDTLGEDIAKRMNRGVIGFSEHSDGANPDEEPSEFLKFAQTSDFIKYGFEAEFIGRLPVRVACESLKADDLANILVSSEGSILRQYESCLLYTSDAADEL
;
A
#
# COMPACT_ATOMS: atom_id res chain seq x y z
N THR A 1 -5.34 5.44 -2.51
CA THR A 1 -5.38 4.44 -3.63
C THR A 1 -5.80 5.07 -4.96
N TYR A 2 -6.92 5.83 -5.00
CA TYR A 2 -7.47 6.42 -6.24
C TYR A 2 -6.44 7.32 -6.95
N LEU A 3 -5.84 8.26 -6.23
CA LEU A 3 -4.83 9.17 -6.76
C LEU A 3 -3.65 8.42 -7.40
N MET A 4 -3.13 7.41 -6.73
CA MET A 4 -1.97 6.65 -7.23
C MET A 4 -2.31 5.84 -8.48
N ARG A 5 -3.52 5.26 -8.55
CA ARG A 5 -3.99 4.57 -9.75
C ARG A 5 -4.14 5.54 -10.93
N THR A 6 -4.68 6.73 -10.68
CA THR A 6 -4.84 7.77 -11.71
C THR A 6 -3.49 8.24 -12.22
N ILE A 7 -2.53 8.47 -11.34
CA ILE A 7 -1.15 8.84 -11.71
C ILE A 7 -0.51 7.72 -12.55
N ALA A 8 -0.60 6.46 -12.11
CA ALA A 8 -0.05 5.34 -12.87
C ALA A 8 -0.64 5.25 -14.28
N LYS A 9 -1.96 5.47 -14.41
CA LYS A 9 -2.65 5.51 -15.71
C LYS A 9 -2.18 6.66 -16.59
N LEU A 10 -1.97 7.86 -16.01
CA LEU A 10 -1.47 9.03 -16.75
C LEU A 10 -0.03 8.84 -17.24
N ILE A 11 0.82 8.19 -16.45
CA ILE A 11 2.21 7.89 -16.81
C ILE A 11 2.28 6.72 -17.79
N GLY A 12 1.26 5.86 -17.83
CA GLY A 12 1.22 4.67 -18.67
C GLY A 12 2.02 3.50 -18.10
N VAL A 13 2.12 3.37 -16.78
CA VAL A 13 2.81 2.26 -16.11
C VAL A 13 1.81 1.29 -15.47
N PRO A 14 2.13 -0.01 -15.39
CA PRO A 14 1.28 -0.99 -14.72
C PRO A 14 1.15 -0.67 -13.23
N PHE A 15 -0.05 -0.92 -12.70
CA PHE A 15 -0.39 -0.63 -11.31
C PHE A 15 -1.10 -1.83 -10.68
N VAL A 16 -0.60 -2.26 -9.53
CA VAL A 16 -1.22 -3.30 -8.70
C VAL A 16 -1.52 -2.74 -7.32
N LYS A 17 -2.72 -3.01 -6.81
CA LYS A 17 -3.11 -2.74 -5.42
C LYS A 17 -3.24 -4.06 -4.68
N ALA A 18 -2.65 -4.11 -3.49
CA ALA A 18 -2.84 -5.20 -2.54
C ALA A 18 -3.15 -4.67 -1.15
N ASP A 19 -3.56 -5.58 -0.29
CA ASP A 19 -3.83 -5.36 1.12
C ASP A 19 -2.85 -6.23 1.92
N ALA A 20 -2.13 -5.60 2.84
CA ALA A 20 -1.10 -6.28 3.62
C ALA A 20 -1.64 -7.43 4.47
N THR A 21 -2.92 -7.39 4.85
CA THR A 21 -3.56 -8.43 5.68
C THR A 21 -3.79 -9.74 4.93
N LYS A 22 -3.72 -9.71 3.59
CA LYS A 22 -3.89 -10.92 2.76
C LYS A 22 -2.66 -11.81 2.67
N PHE A 23 -1.51 -11.30 3.10
CA PHE A 23 -0.26 -12.05 3.05
C PHE A 23 -0.05 -12.88 4.32
N SER A 24 0.58 -14.04 4.15
CA SER A 24 1.04 -14.86 5.27
C SER A 24 2.53 -15.15 5.15
N GLU A 25 3.16 -15.44 6.29
CA GLU A 25 4.59 -15.74 6.36
C GLU A 25 4.99 -16.91 5.46
N THR A 26 4.15 -17.92 5.36
CA THR A 26 4.45 -19.20 4.67
C THR A 26 3.84 -19.31 3.27
N GLY A 27 2.98 -18.35 2.86
CA GLY A 27 2.23 -18.47 1.59
C GLY A 27 1.24 -19.65 1.52
N TYR A 28 1.14 -20.44 2.59
CA TYR A 28 0.30 -21.65 2.63
C TYR A 28 -1.16 -21.35 2.97
N VAL A 29 -1.38 -20.33 3.79
CA VAL A 29 -2.71 -19.81 4.14
C VAL A 29 -2.67 -18.29 3.91
N GLY A 30 -2.89 -17.86 2.68
CA GLY A 30 -2.78 -16.47 2.26
C GLY A 30 -1.95 -16.34 0.97
N GLY A 31 -1.94 -15.16 0.36
CA GLY A 31 -1.14 -14.88 -0.84
C GLY A 31 0.36 -14.84 -0.54
N ASP A 32 1.16 -15.27 -1.50
CA ASP A 32 2.59 -15.04 -1.50
C ASP A 32 2.87 -13.57 -1.84
N VAL A 33 3.82 -12.95 -1.15
CA VAL A 33 4.23 -11.57 -1.44
C VAL A 33 4.77 -11.41 -2.87
N GLU A 34 5.39 -12.47 -3.43
CA GLU A 34 5.84 -12.49 -4.82
C GLU A 34 4.68 -12.39 -5.84
N ASP A 35 3.45 -12.75 -5.44
CA ASP A 35 2.29 -12.62 -6.33
C ASP A 35 2.00 -11.16 -6.71
N LEU A 36 2.41 -10.19 -5.88
CA LEU A 36 2.38 -8.76 -6.24
C LEU A 36 3.11 -8.47 -7.54
N VAL A 37 4.29 -9.05 -7.68
CA VAL A 37 5.16 -8.84 -8.85
C VAL A 37 4.62 -9.62 -10.03
N ARG A 38 4.08 -10.84 -9.81
CA ARG A 38 3.40 -11.64 -10.86
C ARG A 38 2.16 -10.94 -11.39
N ASP A 39 1.37 -10.34 -10.50
CA ASP A 39 0.18 -9.56 -10.88
C ASP A 39 0.55 -8.28 -11.63
N LEU A 40 1.70 -7.66 -11.30
CA LEU A 40 2.22 -6.52 -12.05
C LEU A 40 2.58 -6.91 -13.50
N VAL A 41 3.16 -8.11 -13.71
CA VAL A 41 3.42 -8.65 -15.06
C VAL A 41 2.11 -8.91 -15.80
N LYS A 42 1.07 -9.44 -15.13
CA LYS A 42 -0.26 -9.61 -15.74
C LYS A 42 -0.87 -8.25 -16.11
N ALA A 43 -0.74 -7.25 -15.26
CA ALA A 43 -1.22 -5.89 -15.54
C ALA A 43 -0.49 -5.20 -16.68
N ALA A 44 0.69 -5.71 -17.06
CA ALA A 44 1.50 -5.30 -18.21
C ALA A 44 1.28 -6.23 -19.44
N ASP A 45 0.18 -6.99 -19.49
CA ASP A 45 -0.13 -7.95 -20.57
C ASP A 45 1.01 -8.97 -20.85
N GLY A 46 1.77 -9.29 -19.80
CA GLY A 46 2.91 -10.21 -19.88
C GLY A 46 4.23 -9.58 -20.32
N ASP A 47 4.26 -8.27 -20.55
CA ASP A 47 5.50 -7.56 -20.86
C ASP A 47 6.31 -7.30 -19.61
N VAL A 48 7.35 -8.11 -19.40
CA VAL A 48 8.24 -8.05 -18.24
C VAL A 48 9.05 -6.73 -18.22
N ASP A 49 9.39 -6.19 -19.38
CA ASP A 49 10.21 -4.97 -19.48
C ASP A 49 9.39 -3.74 -19.05
N VAL A 50 8.12 -3.72 -19.38
CA VAL A 50 7.18 -2.67 -18.90
C VAL A 50 6.86 -2.88 -17.42
N ALA A 51 6.64 -4.13 -16.99
CA ALA A 51 6.32 -4.45 -15.59
C ALA A 51 7.40 -4.02 -14.60
N GLN A 52 8.68 -4.05 -15.00
CA GLN A 52 9.80 -3.61 -14.13
C GLN A 52 9.71 -2.14 -13.68
N TYR A 53 8.95 -1.30 -14.39
CA TYR A 53 8.75 0.11 -14.06
C TYR A 53 7.35 0.39 -13.49
N GLY A 54 6.67 -0.65 -13.05
CA GLY A 54 5.33 -0.53 -12.49
C GLY A 54 5.30 -0.04 -11.05
N ILE A 55 4.07 0.14 -10.56
CA ILE A 55 3.79 0.61 -9.19
C ILE A 55 3.05 -0.48 -8.43
N VAL A 56 3.58 -0.87 -7.28
CA VAL A 56 2.92 -1.76 -6.30
C VAL A 56 2.47 -0.90 -5.12
N TYR A 57 1.17 -0.82 -4.90
CA TYR A 57 0.56 -0.11 -3.79
C TYR A 57 0.01 -1.10 -2.76
N ILE A 58 0.52 -1.04 -1.54
CA ILE A 58 0.13 -1.93 -0.44
C ILE A 58 -0.60 -1.11 0.61
N ASP A 59 -1.87 -1.44 0.82
CA ASP A 59 -2.74 -0.82 1.81
C ASP A 59 -2.69 -1.57 3.15
N GLU A 60 -3.13 -0.92 4.22
CA GLU A 60 -3.25 -1.49 5.57
C GLU A 60 -1.93 -2.04 6.15
N ILE A 61 -0.79 -1.40 5.80
CA ILE A 61 0.53 -1.86 6.25
C ILE A 61 0.68 -1.84 7.77
N ASP A 62 -0.05 -0.98 8.48
CA ASP A 62 -0.06 -0.89 9.93
C ASP A 62 -0.59 -2.17 10.62
N LYS A 63 -1.35 -3.00 9.89
CA LYS A 63 -1.92 -4.25 10.42
C LYS A 63 -0.89 -5.38 10.53
N ILE A 64 0.21 -5.30 9.78
CA ILE A 64 1.32 -6.27 9.89
C ILE A 64 2.40 -5.83 10.88
N ALA A 65 2.23 -4.70 11.57
CA ALA A 65 3.10 -4.31 12.66
C ALA A 65 2.97 -5.32 13.81
N GLY A 66 4.10 -5.88 14.24
CA GLY A 66 4.14 -6.84 15.37
C GLY A 66 3.77 -6.13 16.67
N ARG A 67 2.51 -6.26 17.10
CA ARG A 67 2.10 -5.78 18.41
C ARG A 67 2.56 -6.78 19.47
N ASP A 68 3.25 -6.31 20.48
CA ASP A 68 3.46 -7.11 21.70
C ASP A 68 2.07 -7.36 22.30
N GLY A 69 1.55 -8.54 22.04
CA GLY A 69 0.23 -8.94 22.54
C GLY A 69 0.22 -8.89 24.08
N ARG A 70 -0.81 -8.29 24.67
CA ARG A 70 -1.06 -8.27 26.13
C ARG A 70 -1.01 -9.66 26.80
N ASN A 71 -0.95 -10.75 26.04
CA ASN A 71 -0.88 -12.14 26.48
C ASN A 71 0.49 -12.81 26.25
N GLY A 72 1.58 -12.05 26.07
CA GLY A 72 2.94 -12.63 26.05
C GLY A 72 3.29 -13.47 24.81
N GLY A 73 2.45 -13.52 23.79
CA GLY A 73 2.72 -14.14 22.50
C GLY A 73 3.21 -13.06 21.52
N ARG A 74 4.45 -13.18 21.06
CA ARG A 74 4.99 -12.36 19.99
C ARG A 74 4.23 -12.71 18.71
N ASP A 75 3.61 -11.72 18.07
CA ASP A 75 2.95 -11.92 16.76
C ASP A 75 4.03 -12.15 15.69
N VAL A 76 4.31 -13.41 15.42
CA VAL A 76 5.35 -13.86 14.48
C VAL A 76 4.86 -13.68 13.03
N SER A 77 3.56 -13.73 12.81
CA SER A 77 2.94 -13.74 11.48
C SER A 77 3.19 -12.41 10.72
N GLY A 78 2.96 -11.27 11.35
CA GLY A 78 3.19 -9.97 10.73
C GLY A 78 4.68 -9.70 10.44
N ARG A 79 5.58 -10.17 11.30
CA ARG A 79 7.02 -10.05 11.10
C ARG A 79 7.51 -10.82 9.87
N GLY A 80 7.00 -12.02 9.63
CA GLY A 80 7.35 -12.83 8.46
C GLY A 80 6.94 -12.12 7.15
N VAL A 81 5.76 -11.49 7.14
CA VAL A 81 5.31 -10.69 5.98
C VAL A 81 6.23 -9.49 5.74
N GLN A 82 6.64 -8.77 6.79
CA GLN A 82 7.59 -7.65 6.66
C GLN A 82 8.92 -8.10 6.05
N ILE A 83 9.46 -9.26 6.48
CA ILE A 83 10.72 -9.82 5.95
C ILE A 83 10.56 -10.20 4.47
N ASN A 84 9.43 -10.77 4.08
CA ASN A 84 9.20 -11.15 2.69
C ASN A 84 9.01 -9.92 1.78
N LEU A 85 8.30 -8.89 2.25
CA LEU A 85 8.20 -7.60 1.56
C LEU A 85 9.58 -6.95 1.42
N LEU A 86 10.39 -6.97 2.47
CA LEU A 86 11.75 -6.43 2.46
C LEU A 86 12.60 -7.07 1.35
N LYS A 87 12.55 -8.40 1.19
CA LYS A 87 13.26 -9.10 0.12
C LYS A 87 12.87 -8.59 -1.28
N LEU A 88 11.59 -8.30 -1.51
CA LEU A 88 11.15 -7.73 -2.78
C LEU A 88 11.67 -6.30 -2.99
N MET A 89 11.73 -5.50 -1.92
CA MET A 89 12.20 -4.11 -1.97
C MET A 89 13.73 -3.99 -2.07
N GLU A 90 14.47 -5.09 -1.82
CA GLU A 90 15.95 -5.15 -1.84
C GLU A 90 16.56 -5.60 -3.16
N GLU A 91 15.84 -5.56 -4.26
CA GLU A 91 16.29 -6.10 -5.56
C GLU A 91 16.34 -7.63 -5.59
N SER A 92 15.28 -8.21 -6.01
CA SER A 92 15.17 -9.66 -6.19
C SER A 92 14.72 -10.02 -7.60
N ASN A 93 15.04 -11.26 -8.02
CA ASN A 93 14.54 -11.82 -9.26
C ASN A 93 13.39 -12.78 -8.94
N VAL A 94 12.18 -12.41 -9.32
CA VAL A 94 10.97 -13.17 -9.09
C VAL A 94 10.60 -13.95 -10.35
N ASN A 95 10.22 -15.23 -10.19
CA ASN A 95 9.71 -16.03 -11.31
C ASN A 95 8.31 -15.51 -11.71
N VAL A 96 8.15 -15.23 -13.00
CA VAL A 96 6.89 -14.72 -13.59
C VAL A 96 5.73 -15.70 -13.42
N VAL A 97 6.02 -17.01 -13.46
CA VAL A 97 5.03 -18.05 -13.23
C VAL A 97 5.28 -18.70 -11.88
N SER A 98 4.22 -18.82 -11.08
CA SER A 98 4.30 -19.50 -9.79
C SER A 98 4.68 -20.96 -9.97
N PRO A 99 5.49 -21.55 -9.08
CA PRO A 99 5.78 -22.98 -9.08
C PRO A 99 4.52 -23.85 -8.95
N GLN A 100 3.43 -23.32 -8.45
CA GLN A 100 2.14 -23.99 -8.28
C GLN A 100 1.24 -23.89 -9.52
N ASP A 101 1.53 -22.99 -10.45
CA ASP A 101 0.75 -22.81 -11.70
C ASP A 101 1.27 -23.72 -12.81
N MET A 102 0.82 -24.98 -12.80
CA MET A 102 1.15 -25.96 -13.82
C MET A 102 0.71 -25.54 -15.22
N MET A 103 -0.42 -24.80 -15.34
CA MET A 103 -0.97 -24.37 -16.62
C MET A 103 -0.14 -23.24 -17.23
N GLY A 104 0.26 -22.27 -16.43
CA GLY A 104 1.18 -21.20 -16.84
C GLY A 104 2.56 -21.73 -17.24
N GLN A 105 3.08 -22.73 -16.54
CA GLN A 105 4.35 -23.40 -16.89
C GLN A 105 4.24 -24.13 -18.25
N MET A 106 3.14 -24.83 -18.50
CA MET A 106 2.91 -25.54 -19.78
C MET A 106 2.74 -24.54 -20.93
N GLN A 107 2.04 -23.42 -20.71
CA GLN A 107 1.88 -22.36 -21.72
C GLN A 107 3.21 -21.67 -22.04
N MET A 108 4.05 -21.40 -21.03
CA MET A 108 5.42 -20.91 -21.24
C MET A 108 6.29 -21.89 -22.02
N ALA A 109 6.18 -23.18 -21.73
CA ALA A 109 6.92 -24.21 -22.45
C ALA A 109 6.49 -24.30 -23.93
N MET A 110 5.21 -24.11 -24.21
CA MET A 110 4.68 -24.10 -25.61
C MET A 110 5.12 -22.81 -26.32
N SER A 111 5.10 -21.67 -25.69
CA SER A 111 5.54 -20.39 -26.27
C SER A 111 7.03 -20.38 -26.59
N ALA A 112 7.85 -21.09 -25.82
CA ALA A 112 9.29 -21.22 -26.07
C ALA A 112 9.62 -21.96 -27.37
N ARG A 113 8.68 -22.76 -27.92
CA ARG A 113 8.82 -23.42 -29.22
C ARG A 113 8.62 -22.49 -30.42
N GLY A 114 7.98 -21.33 -30.22
CA GLY A 114 7.69 -20.33 -31.25
C GLY A 114 8.81 -19.33 -31.57
N GLY A 115 10.03 -19.47 -31.00
CA GLY A 115 11.23 -18.72 -31.38
C GLY A 115 11.57 -17.49 -30.52
N LYS A 116 10.68 -16.91 -29.77
CA LYS A 116 10.99 -15.90 -28.71
C LYS A 116 10.97 -16.60 -27.36
N LYS A 117 12.11 -16.70 -26.67
CA LYS A 117 12.16 -17.19 -25.30
C LYS A 117 11.53 -16.12 -24.37
N PRO A 118 10.36 -16.40 -23.79
CA PRO A 118 9.78 -15.45 -22.83
C PRO A 118 10.73 -15.27 -21.63
N LYS A 119 10.86 -14.05 -21.13
CA LYS A 119 11.59 -13.80 -19.89
C LYS A 119 10.89 -14.55 -18.76
N ARG A 120 11.64 -15.38 -18.05
CA ARG A 120 11.11 -16.20 -16.95
C ARG A 120 11.14 -15.50 -15.59
N THR A 121 11.91 -14.44 -15.48
CA THR A 121 12.12 -13.70 -14.23
C THR A 121 11.96 -12.20 -14.48
N ILE A 122 11.44 -11.51 -13.46
CA ILE A 122 11.37 -10.06 -13.38
C ILE A 122 12.26 -9.59 -12.23
N ASN A 123 13.04 -8.52 -12.47
CA ASN A 123 13.84 -7.88 -11.43
C ASN A 123 13.04 -6.74 -10.78
N THR A 124 13.04 -6.67 -9.45
CA THR A 124 12.23 -5.73 -8.70
C THR A 124 12.87 -4.35 -8.49
N ARG A 125 14.11 -4.15 -8.95
CA ARG A 125 14.92 -2.95 -8.70
C ARG A 125 14.25 -1.62 -9.03
N HIS A 126 13.47 -1.58 -10.11
CA HIS A 126 12.85 -0.35 -10.61
C HIS A 126 11.36 -0.27 -10.30
N ILE A 127 10.79 -1.25 -9.60
CA ILE A 127 9.40 -1.23 -9.16
C ILE A 127 9.27 -0.22 -8.02
N LEU A 128 8.31 0.70 -8.15
CA LEU A 128 7.97 1.63 -7.09
C LEU A 128 7.02 0.97 -6.10
N PHE A 129 7.47 0.81 -4.85
CA PHE A 129 6.63 0.34 -3.75
C PHE A 129 6.09 1.54 -2.96
N ILE A 130 4.77 1.59 -2.81
CA ILE A 130 4.06 2.58 -2.00
C ILE A 130 3.25 1.83 -0.97
N VAL A 131 3.45 2.17 0.29
CA VAL A 131 2.71 1.57 1.41
C VAL A 131 1.85 2.62 2.10
N SER A 132 0.65 2.23 2.55
CA SER A 132 -0.24 3.09 3.30
C SER A 132 -0.86 2.37 4.49
N GLY A 133 -1.24 3.10 5.51
CA GLY A 133 -1.94 2.60 6.70
C GLY A 133 -2.56 3.73 7.49
N ALA A 134 -3.51 3.41 8.37
CA ALA A 134 -4.19 4.38 9.22
C ALA A 134 -3.32 4.81 10.41
N PHE A 135 -2.52 3.90 10.98
CA PHE A 135 -1.63 4.17 12.12
C PHE A 135 -2.33 4.81 13.32
N ASP A 136 -3.53 4.33 13.66
CA ASP A 136 -4.48 4.96 14.61
C ASP A 136 -3.86 5.40 15.94
N THR A 137 -2.91 4.63 16.50
CA THR A 137 -2.28 4.94 17.81
C THR A 137 -0.94 5.67 17.68
N LEU A 138 -0.36 5.72 16.48
CA LEU A 138 0.96 6.32 16.26
C LEU A 138 0.98 7.81 16.56
N GLY A 139 -0.09 8.54 16.18
CA GLY A 139 -0.23 9.97 16.47
C GLY A 139 -0.22 10.29 17.97
N GLU A 140 -0.93 9.49 18.76
CA GLU A 140 -0.92 9.62 20.24
C GLU A 140 0.47 9.37 20.84
N ASP A 141 1.18 8.37 20.34
CA ASP A 141 2.51 8.04 20.85
C ASP A 141 3.54 9.12 20.49
N ILE A 142 3.41 9.74 19.31
CA ILE A 142 4.21 10.90 18.92
C ILE A 142 3.87 12.11 19.80
N ALA A 143 2.59 12.41 20.04
CA ALA A 143 2.17 13.47 20.93
C ALA A 143 2.75 13.29 22.34
N LYS A 144 2.67 12.08 22.91
CA LYS A 144 3.31 11.73 24.20
C LYS A 144 4.83 11.94 24.17
N ARG A 145 5.50 11.60 23.07
CA ARG A 145 6.95 11.82 22.92
C ARG A 145 7.30 13.30 22.91
N MET A 146 6.54 14.11 22.21
CA MET A 146 6.75 15.56 22.13
C MET A 146 6.47 16.24 23.49
N ASN A 147 5.41 15.85 24.17
CA ASN A 147 5.05 16.40 25.49
C ASN A 147 6.03 15.99 26.61
N ARG A 148 6.71 14.84 26.52
CA ARG A 148 7.74 14.42 27.50
C ARG A 148 8.99 15.31 27.48
N GLY A 149 9.22 16.09 26.43
CA GLY A 149 10.31 17.07 26.35
C GLY A 149 10.11 18.31 27.21
N VAL A 150 8.92 18.51 27.80
CA VAL A 150 8.51 19.71 28.54
C VAL A 150 8.57 19.53 30.07
N ILE A 151 9.42 18.65 30.58
CA ILE A 151 9.69 18.55 32.03
C ILE A 151 10.77 19.59 32.39
N GLY A 152 10.38 20.84 32.57
CA GLY A 152 11.24 21.92 33.04
C GLY A 152 10.52 23.25 32.95
N PHE A 153 10.74 24.15 33.94
CA PHE A 153 10.17 25.49 34.09
C PHE A 153 10.49 26.45 32.91
N SER A 154 10.14 26.13 31.68
CA SER A 154 10.25 27.04 30.54
C SER A 154 8.86 27.35 30.01
N GLU A 155 8.43 28.61 30.17
CA GLU A 155 7.16 29.16 29.69
C GLU A 155 7.00 29.28 28.17
N HIS A 156 7.88 28.67 27.39
CA HIS A 156 7.77 28.64 25.93
C HIS A 156 7.87 27.20 25.46
N SER A 157 6.78 26.47 25.59
CA SER A 157 6.64 25.16 24.96
C SER A 157 5.84 25.32 23.67
N ASP A 158 6.48 25.05 22.53
CA ASP A 158 5.79 24.56 21.34
C ASP A 158 5.18 23.17 21.63
N GLY A 159 4.67 22.97 22.85
CA GLY A 159 4.02 21.76 23.30
C GLY A 159 2.66 21.65 22.63
N ALA A 160 2.37 20.47 22.14
CA ALA A 160 1.11 20.13 21.54
C ALA A 160 -0.07 20.65 22.38
N ASN A 161 -0.93 21.46 21.77
CA ASN A 161 -2.17 21.88 22.38
C ASN A 161 -3.03 20.64 22.67
N PRO A 162 -3.65 20.52 23.86
CA PRO A 162 -4.50 19.38 24.18
C PRO A 162 -5.72 19.24 23.26
N ASP A 163 -6.01 20.26 22.46
CA ASP A 163 -7.12 20.30 21.49
C ASP A 163 -6.69 19.89 20.05
N GLU A 164 -5.40 19.61 19.82
CA GLU A 164 -4.94 19.15 18.50
C GLU A 164 -5.27 17.67 18.28
N GLU A 165 -5.83 17.35 17.12
CA GLU A 165 -6.14 15.96 16.77
C GLU A 165 -4.86 15.12 16.67
N PRO A 166 -4.86 13.86 17.18
CA PRO A 166 -3.69 12.97 17.11
C PRO A 166 -3.11 12.79 15.70
N SER A 167 -3.95 12.92 14.67
CA SER A 167 -3.55 12.83 13.26
C SER A 167 -2.56 13.94 12.83
N GLU A 168 -2.62 15.12 13.46
CA GLU A 168 -1.72 16.22 13.13
C GLU A 168 -0.28 15.96 13.56
N PHE A 169 -0.07 15.07 14.55
CA PHE A 169 1.26 14.70 15.02
C PHE A 169 1.97 13.73 14.06
N LEU A 170 1.26 13.07 13.14
CA LEU A 170 1.86 12.14 12.18
C LEU A 170 2.93 12.79 11.30
N LYS A 171 2.84 14.10 11.04
CA LYS A 171 3.87 14.87 10.32
C LYS A 171 5.24 14.89 11.01
N PHE A 172 5.27 14.63 12.32
CA PHE A 172 6.50 14.56 13.12
C PHE A 172 7.02 13.14 13.35
N ALA A 173 6.47 12.15 12.62
CA ALA A 173 6.84 10.75 12.76
C ALA A 173 8.31 10.50 12.40
N GLN A 174 9.02 9.83 13.30
CA GLN A 174 10.42 9.43 13.15
C GLN A 174 10.53 7.91 12.98
N THR A 175 11.69 7.44 12.49
CA THR A 175 11.96 6.00 12.37
C THR A 175 11.74 5.26 13.69
N SER A 176 12.16 5.87 14.81
CA SER A 176 12.00 5.29 16.15
C SER A 176 10.54 5.05 16.54
N ASP A 177 9.62 5.87 16.04
CA ASP A 177 8.20 5.76 16.37
C ASP A 177 7.59 4.55 15.65
N PHE A 178 7.94 4.33 14.38
CA PHE A 178 7.54 3.13 13.64
C PHE A 178 8.12 1.84 14.21
N ILE A 179 9.38 1.87 14.69
CA ILE A 179 9.99 0.70 15.34
C ILE A 179 9.25 0.37 16.64
N LYS A 180 8.90 1.38 17.43
CA LYS A 180 8.09 1.19 18.66
C LYS A 180 6.68 0.72 18.34
N TYR A 181 6.13 1.14 17.21
CA TYR A 181 4.82 0.70 16.73
C TYR A 181 4.80 -0.79 16.37
N GLY A 182 5.95 -1.40 16.09
CA GLY A 182 6.11 -2.83 15.81
C GLY A 182 6.67 -3.19 14.46
N PHE A 183 7.26 -2.22 13.75
CA PHE A 183 7.93 -2.47 12.49
C PHE A 183 9.40 -2.82 12.69
N GLU A 184 9.92 -3.69 11.83
CA GLU A 184 11.35 -3.99 11.76
C GLU A 184 12.13 -2.76 11.24
N ALA A 185 13.28 -2.47 11.88
CA ALA A 185 14.10 -1.32 11.54
C ALA A 185 14.57 -1.34 10.08
N GLU A 186 14.89 -2.53 9.56
CA GLU A 186 15.33 -2.73 8.18
C GLU A 186 14.22 -2.42 7.19
N PHE A 187 12.97 -2.85 7.48
CA PHE A 187 11.80 -2.57 6.66
C PHE A 187 11.54 -1.06 6.57
N ILE A 188 11.53 -0.36 7.70
CA ILE A 188 11.34 1.10 7.72
C ILE A 188 12.50 1.84 7.05
N GLY A 189 13.71 1.31 7.13
CA GLY A 189 14.88 1.84 6.44
C GLY A 189 14.75 1.85 4.90
N ARG A 190 13.94 0.96 4.33
CA ARG A 190 13.64 0.91 2.89
C ARG A 190 12.50 1.84 2.46
N LEU A 191 11.84 2.49 3.41
CA LEU A 191 10.76 3.47 3.19
C LEU A 191 11.21 4.87 3.64
N PRO A 192 12.16 5.49 2.93
CA PRO A 192 12.76 6.76 3.36
C PRO A 192 11.79 7.95 3.18
N VAL A 193 10.88 7.88 2.21
CA VAL A 193 9.92 8.95 1.95
C VAL A 193 8.66 8.67 2.75
N ARG A 194 8.29 9.62 3.60
CA ARG A 194 7.09 9.53 4.46
C ARG A 194 6.22 10.74 4.22
N VAL A 195 4.93 10.49 4.07
CA VAL A 195 3.93 11.52 3.83
C VAL A 195 2.80 11.33 4.84
N ALA A 196 2.53 12.32 5.66
CA ALA A 196 1.33 12.38 6.48
C ALA A 196 0.24 13.06 5.65
N CYS A 197 -0.92 12.40 5.56
CA CYS A 197 -2.11 13.00 4.95
C CYS A 197 -2.87 13.78 6.02
N GLU A 198 -3.32 14.97 5.68
CA GLU A 198 -4.16 15.77 6.55
C GLU A 198 -5.58 15.20 6.63
N SER A 199 -6.25 15.42 7.76
CA SER A 199 -7.65 15.05 7.93
C SER A 199 -8.54 15.87 6.99
N LEU A 200 -9.50 15.21 6.34
CA LEU A 200 -10.45 15.89 5.47
C LEU A 200 -11.44 16.72 6.28
N LYS A 201 -11.59 18.00 5.92
CA LYS A 201 -12.59 18.90 6.49
C LYS A 201 -13.95 18.70 5.82
N ALA A 202 -15.00 19.24 6.43
CA ALA A 202 -16.35 19.14 5.89
C ALA A 202 -16.46 19.70 4.45
N ASP A 203 -15.75 20.80 4.17
CA ASP A 203 -15.72 21.41 2.83
C ASP A 203 -14.99 20.52 1.81
N ASP A 204 -13.92 19.82 2.23
CA ASP A 204 -13.21 18.89 1.36
C ASP A 204 -14.10 17.69 1.01
N LEU A 205 -14.83 17.16 2.00
CA LEU A 205 -15.79 16.07 1.80
C LEU A 205 -16.93 16.50 0.86
N ALA A 206 -17.47 17.71 1.04
CA ALA A 206 -18.49 18.26 0.15
C ALA A 206 -17.97 18.40 -1.30
N ASN A 207 -16.74 18.91 -1.47
CA ASN A 207 -16.10 19.03 -2.77
C ASN A 207 -15.85 17.66 -3.43
N ILE A 208 -15.40 16.66 -2.67
CA ILE A 208 -15.22 15.29 -3.18
C ILE A 208 -16.56 14.71 -3.64
N LEU A 209 -17.62 14.92 -2.87
CA LEU A 209 -18.94 14.40 -3.15
C LEU A 209 -19.55 15.02 -4.44
N VAL A 210 -19.33 16.31 -4.67
CA VAL A 210 -19.98 17.05 -5.79
C VAL A 210 -19.07 17.14 -7.01
N SER A 211 -17.79 17.48 -6.81
CA SER A 211 -16.90 17.95 -7.88
C SER A 211 -15.96 16.88 -8.42
N SER A 212 -15.74 15.77 -7.72
CA SER A 212 -14.81 14.75 -8.18
C SER A 212 -15.30 14.04 -9.45
N GLU A 213 -14.37 13.64 -10.32
CA GLU A 213 -14.67 12.85 -11.54
C GLU A 213 -15.37 11.51 -11.21
N GLY A 214 -15.06 10.91 -10.05
CA GLY A 214 -15.70 9.71 -9.52
C GLY A 214 -16.86 10.00 -8.56
N SER A 215 -17.47 11.20 -8.60
CA SER A 215 -18.56 11.59 -7.72
C SER A 215 -19.71 10.58 -7.76
N ILE A 216 -20.06 10.06 -6.60
CA ILE A 216 -21.20 9.14 -6.45
C ILE A 216 -22.49 9.83 -6.91
N LEU A 217 -22.67 11.11 -6.62
CA LEU A 217 -23.84 11.87 -7.04
C LEU A 217 -23.96 11.89 -8.56
N ARG A 218 -22.87 12.17 -9.30
CA ARG A 218 -22.87 12.15 -10.76
C ARG A 218 -23.17 10.76 -11.34
N GLN A 219 -22.70 9.71 -10.67
CA GLN A 219 -23.00 8.35 -11.11
C GLN A 219 -24.47 8.02 -10.94
N TYR A 220 -25.10 8.40 -9.80
CA TYR A 220 -26.53 8.24 -9.58
C TYR A 220 -27.35 9.12 -10.55
N GLU A 221 -26.94 10.35 -10.78
CA GLU A 221 -27.59 11.26 -11.74
C GLU A 221 -27.63 10.67 -13.14
N SER A 222 -26.47 10.17 -13.62
CA SER A 222 -26.38 9.48 -14.91
C SER A 222 -27.26 8.23 -14.97
N CYS A 223 -27.33 7.45 -13.88
CA CYS A 223 -28.16 6.25 -13.81
C CYS A 223 -29.66 6.59 -13.84
N LEU A 224 -30.09 7.63 -13.13
CA LEU A 224 -31.47 8.08 -13.07
C LEU A 224 -31.94 8.68 -14.41
N LEU A 225 -31.10 9.46 -15.08
CA LEU A 225 -31.38 10.00 -16.41
C LEU A 225 -31.61 8.86 -17.43
N TYR A 226 -30.78 7.82 -17.37
CA TYR A 226 -30.92 6.66 -18.27
C TYR A 226 -32.20 5.87 -18.03
N THR A 227 -32.66 5.77 -16.76
CA THR A 227 -33.92 5.07 -16.42
C THR A 227 -35.15 5.91 -16.75
N SER A 228 -35.08 7.25 -16.71
CA SER A 228 -36.21 8.11 -17.12
C SER A 228 -36.41 8.12 -18.62
N ASP A 229 -35.32 8.16 -19.39
CA ASP A 229 -35.37 8.11 -20.87
C ASP A 229 -35.96 6.80 -21.39
N ALA A 230 -35.66 5.67 -20.73
CA ALA A 230 -36.23 4.37 -21.04
C ALA A 230 -37.73 4.22 -20.65
N ALA A 231 -38.25 5.06 -19.75
CA ALA A 231 -39.65 5.09 -19.35
C ALA A 231 -40.53 5.94 -20.30
N ASP A 232 -39.94 6.89 -21.00
CA ASP A 232 -40.64 7.74 -21.97
C ASP A 232 -40.76 7.08 -23.37
N GLU A 233 -40.07 5.95 -23.61
CA GLU A 233 -40.18 5.16 -24.86
C GLU A 233 -41.22 4.03 -24.81
N LEU A 234 -42.01 3.87 -23.72
CA LEU A 234 -43.11 2.91 -23.54
C LEU A 234 -44.48 3.61 -23.54
#